data_0ca769735ae6f77d110c387724c70a56
#
_entry.id   0ca769735ae6f77d110c387724c70a56
#
_cell.length_a   1.000
_cell.length_b   1.000
_cell.length_c   1.000
_cell.angle_alpha   90.00
_cell.angle_beta   90.00
_cell.angle_gamma   90.00
#
_symmetry.space_group_name_H-M   'P 1'
#
loop_
_entity.id
_entity.type
_entity.pdbx_description
1 polymer ?
#
loop_
_entity_poly.entity_id
_entity_poly.type
_entity_poly.pdbx_seq_one_letter_code
_entity_poly.pdbx_strand_id
1 'polypeptide(L)'
;VVCFDLEGVLMPEVWINVAEKTGIKELRRTTREEPDYDKLMSYRLDILDEHGITIDDIQQVIATMDPLPGAKEFLDEVRAQWQVLILSDTFYQFGESMMAKLGRPTLYCHDLEIDSKSRMITGWNIRLEDQKRVTVEGLRAMNFNTLAVGDSYNDTNMLAESHAGILFRPPQNVIDEFPQFPIVEDYAALMAEIEAAAADLGE
;
A
#
# COMPACT_ATOMS: atom_id res chain seq x y z
N VAL A 1 -1.31 -3.01 17.53
CA VAL A 1 -1.79 -2.44 16.25
C VAL A 1 -1.07 -3.11 15.10
N VAL A 2 -1.80 -3.57 14.07
CA VAL A 2 -1.22 -4.16 12.86
C VAL A 2 -1.30 -3.14 11.73
N CYS A 3 -0.14 -2.80 11.15
CA CYS A 3 0.01 -1.87 10.03
C CYS A 3 0.25 -2.67 8.75
N PHE A 4 -0.56 -2.47 7.72
CA PHE A 4 -0.43 -3.14 6.43
C PHE A 4 -0.09 -2.14 5.33
N ASP A 5 0.78 -2.53 4.41
CA ASP A 5 0.72 -1.93 3.08
C ASP A 5 -0.57 -2.36 2.36
N LEU A 6 -0.96 -1.62 1.34
CA LEU A 6 -2.19 -1.84 0.58
C LEU A 6 -1.92 -2.67 -0.68
N GLU A 7 -1.11 -2.13 -1.58
CA GLU A 7 -0.84 -2.70 -2.91
C GLU A 7 0.20 -3.83 -2.77
N GLY A 8 -0.05 -4.99 -3.39
CA GLY A 8 0.78 -6.18 -3.20
C GLY A 8 0.41 -7.03 -1.97
N VAL A 9 -0.19 -6.44 -0.94
CA VAL A 9 -0.59 -7.14 0.29
C VAL A 9 -2.11 -7.41 0.34
N LEU A 10 -2.94 -6.43 0.07
CA LEU A 10 -4.41 -6.53 0.15
C LEU A 10 -5.10 -6.26 -1.19
N MET A 11 -4.50 -5.44 -2.03
CA MET A 11 -5.02 -5.04 -3.34
C MET A 11 -3.94 -5.24 -4.41
N PRO A 12 -4.33 -5.45 -5.68
CA PRO A 12 -3.38 -5.40 -6.79
C PRO A 12 -2.83 -3.99 -7.00
N GLU A 13 -1.69 -3.90 -7.67
CA GLU A 13 -1.03 -2.64 -8.06
C GLU A 13 -1.92 -1.78 -8.96
N VAL A 14 -2.22 -0.55 -8.54
CA VAL A 14 -3.12 0.36 -9.27
C VAL A 14 -2.55 0.72 -10.64
N TRP A 15 -1.31 1.19 -10.70
CA TRP A 15 -0.73 1.67 -11.96
C TRP A 15 -0.54 0.56 -13.00
N ILE A 16 -0.29 -0.67 -12.58
CA ILE A 16 -0.25 -1.83 -13.47
C ILE A 16 -1.64 -2.09 -14.07
N ASN A 17 -2.69 -2.05 -13.25
CA ASN A 17 -4.06 -2.22 -13.71
C ASN A 17 -4.52 -1.09 -14.63
N VAL A 18 -4.17 0.16 -14.33
CA VAL A 18 -4.43 1.32 -15.19
C VAL A 18 -3.75 1.14 -16.55
N ALA A 19 -2.47 0.75 -16.58
CA ALA A 19 -1.75 0.49 -17.81
C ALA A 19 -2.40 -0.62 -18.67
N GLU A 20 -2.86 -1.69 -18.05
CA GLU A 20 -3.52 -2.81 -18.73
C GLU A 20 -4.89 -2.41 -19.32
N LYS A 21 -5.69 -1.69 -18.57
CA LYS A 21 -7.03 -1.28 -18.98
C LYS A 21 -7.02 -0.18 -20.03
N THR A 22 -6.09 0.75 -19.96
CA THR A 22 -5.92 1.85 -20.92
C THR A 22 -5.12 1.44 -22.15
N GLY A 23 -4.33 0.37 -22.07
CA GLY A 23 -3.37 -0.04 -23.09
C GLY A 23 -2.09 0.79 -23.13
N ILE A 24 -1.90 1.72 -22.19
CA ILE A 24 -0.73 2.62 -22.09
C ILE A 24 0.34 1.91 -21.26
N LYS A 25 1.25 1.22 -21.95
CA LYS A 25 2.26 0.36 -21.29
C LYS A 25 3.25 1.12 -20.44
N GLU A 26 3.50 2.37 -20.75
CA GLU A 26 4.40 3.29 -20.07
C GLU A 26 4.00 3.52 -18.61
N LEU A 27 2.70 3.44 -18.29
CA LEU A 27 2.17 3.56 -16.93
C LEU A 27 2.52 2.36 -16.02
N ARG A 28 3.04 1.25 -16.58
CA ARG A 28 3.50 0.10 -15.79
C ARG A 28 4.78 0.37 -15.00
N ARG A 29 5.50 1.46 -15.31
CA ARG A 29 6.74 1.82 -14.61
C ARG A 29 6.47 2.00 -13.12
N THR A 30 7.30 1.35 -12.30
CA THR A 30 7.19 1.36 -10.83
C THR A 30 8.44 1.99 -10.20
N THR A 31 8.45 2.09 -8.88
CA THR A 31 9.63 2.52 -8.11
C THR A 31 10.85 1.59 -8.26
N ARG A 32 10.67 0.40 -8.83
CA ARG A 32 11.77 -0.52 -9.16
C ARG A 32 12.60 -0.03 -10.34
N GLU A 33 11.97 0.63 -11.33
CA GLU A 33 12.65 1.20 -12.50
C GLU A 33 13.03 2.68 -12.32
N GLU A 34 12.25 3.42 -11.52
CA GLU A 34 12.52 4.81 -11.16
C GLU A 34 12.35 4.97 -9.65
N PRO A 35 13.44 4.88 -8.86
CA PRO A 35 13.37 5.00 -7.40
C PRO A 35 13.00 6.40 -6.90
N ASP A 36 13.22 7.43 -7.71
CA ASP A 36 12.85 8.81 -7.42
C ASP A 36 11.33 8.98 -7.63
N TYR A 37 10.59 9.05 -6.53
CA TYR A 37 9.13 9.11 -6.56
C TYR A 37 8.60 10.34 -7.32
N ASP A 38 9.23 11.50 -7.16
CA ASP A 38 8.79 12.73 -7.84
C ASP A 38 9.00 12.64 -9.35
N LYS A 39 10.12 12.03 -9.80
CA LYS A 39 10.34 11.76 -11.22
C LYS A 39 9.34 10.75 -11.76
N LEU A 40 9.04 9.69 -11.01
CA LEU A 40 8.06 8.70 -11.40
C LEU A 40 6.67 9.31 -11.53
N MET A 41 6.25 10.12 -10.57
CA MET A 41 4.94 10.79 -10.62
C MET A 41 4.87 11.83 -11.74
N SER A 42 5.90 12.67 -11.92
CA SER A 42 5.96 13.62 -13.04
C SER A 42 5.82 12.89 -14.39
N TYR A 43 6.57 11.80 -14.58
CA TYR A 43 6.50 10.96 -15.77
C TYR A 43 5.09 10.40 -16.01
N ARG A 44 4.40 9.94 -14.96
CA ARG A 44 3.03 9.44 -15.06
C ARG A 44 2.04 10.53 -15.45
N LEU A 45 2.17 11.74 -14.85
CA LEU A 45 1.29 12.87 -15.15
C LEU A 45 1.45 13.35 -16.60
N ASP A 46 2.68 13.40 -17.12
CA ASP A 46 2.95 13.74 -18.52
C ASP A 46 2.24 12.75 -19.47
N ILE A 47 2.27 11.46 -19.18
CA ILE A 47 1.58 10.43 -19.97
C ILE A 47 0.06 10.59 -19.87
N LEU A 48 -0.47 10.84 -18.68
CA LEU A 48 -1.92 11.04 -18.51
C LEU A 48 -2.40 12.27 -19.30
N ASP A 49 -1.63 13.36 -19.29
CA ASP A 49 -1.95 14.58 -20.05
C ASP A 49 -1.89 14.33 -21.56
N GLU A 50 -0.83 13.67 -22.05
CA GLU A 50 -0.68 13.31 -23.48
C GLU A 50 -1.86 12.48 -24.00
N HIS A 51 -2.37 11.58 -23.18
CA HIS A 51 -3.48 10.67 -23.54
C HIS A 51 -4.86 11.20 -23.14
N GLY A 52 -4.94 12.35 -22.46
CA GLY A 52 -6.19 12.93 -21.98
C GLY A 52 -6.90 12.07 -20.93
N ILE A 53 -6.16 11.31 -20.13
CA ILE A 53 -6.71 10.44 -19.07
C ILE A 53 -6.97 11.25 -17.82
N THR A 54 -8.21 11.29 -17.40
CA THR A 54 -8.66 12.01 -16.21
C THR A 54 -8.61 11.15 -14.95
N ILE A 55 -8.76 11.79 -13.78
CA ILE A 55 -8.96 11.06 -12.53
C ILE A 55 -10.18 10.15 -12.58
N ASP A 56 -11.25 10.57 -13.26
CA ASP A 56 -12.48 9.80 -13.36
C ASP A 56 -12.27 8.50 -14.18
N ASP A 57 -11.42 8.54 -15.21
CA ASP A 57 -11.03 7.35 -15.97
C ASP A 57 -10.25 6.35 -15.10
N ILE A 58 -9.29 6.86 -14.33
CA ILE A 58 -8.51 6.03 -13.41
C ILE A 58 -9.42 5.43 -12.34
N GLN A 59 -10.31 6.21 -11.75
CA GLN A 59 -11.27 5.73 -10.76
C GLN A 59 -12.21 4.65 -11.31
N GLN A 60 -12.61 4.74 -12.59
CA GLN A 60 -13.38 3.70 -13.24
C GLN A 60 -12.59 2.39 -13.37
N VAL A 61 -11.29 2.47 -13.66
CA VAL A 61 -10.42 1.27 -13.65
C VAL A 61 -10.36 0.67 -12.25
N ILE A 62 -10.05 1.49 -11.25
CA ILE A 62 -9.91 1.05 -9.84
C ILE A 62 -11.21 0.43 -9.32
N ALA A 63 -12.36 0.96 -9.71
CA ALA A 63 -13.67 0.39 -9.34
C ALA A 63 -13.86 -1.05 -9.83
N THR A 64 -13.17 -1.46 -10.90
CA THR A 64 -13.19 -2.85 -11.39
C THR A 64 -12.19 -3.78 -10.71
N MET A 65 -11.26 -3.24 -9.92
CA MET A 65 -10.28 -4.04 -9.20
C MET A 65 -10.92 -4.67 -7.97
N ASP A 66 -10.66 -5.95 -7.76
CA ASP A 66 -11.06 -6.65 -6.55
C ASP A 66 -9.86 -6.83 -5.60
N PRO A 67 -10.08 -6.97 -4.28
CA PRO A 67 -9.04 -7.38 -3.35
C PRO A 67 -8.34 -8.67 -3.82
N LEU A 68 -7.10 -8.84 -3.41
CA LEU A 68 -6.41 -10.11 -3.64
C LEU A 68 -7.23 -11.26 -3.04
N PRO A 69 -7.23 -12.45 -3.68
CA PRO A 69 -8.03 -13.59 -3.22
C PRO A 69 -7.78 -13.92 -1.74
N GLY A 70 -8.83 -13.83 -0.91
CA GLY A 70 -8.76 -14.07 0.52
C GLY A 70 -8.38 -12.85 1.38
N ALA A 71 -7.99 -11.73 0.75
CA ALA A 71 -7.53 -10.53 1.48
C ALA A 71 -8.61 -9.91 2.38
N LYS A 72 -9.86 -9.88 1.90
CA LYS A 72 -10.98 -9.30 2.65
C LYS A 72 -11.30 -10.12 3.89
N GLU A 73 -11.41 -11.42 3.73
CA GLU A 73 -11.69 -12.37 4.82
C GLU A 73 -10.58 -12.32 5.86
N PHE A 74 -9.33 -12.39 5.42
CA PHE A 74 -8.16 -12.25 6.29
C PHE A 74 -8.17 -10.93 7.06
N LEU A 75 -8.42 -9.80 6.39
CA LEU A 75 -8.44 -8.49 7.03
C LEU A 75 -9.56 -8.40 8.09
N ASP A 76 -10.72 -9.02 7.84
CA ASP A 76 -11.81 -9.08 8.82
C ASP A 76 -11.42 -9.92 10.05
N GLU A 77 -10.70 -11.03 9.88
CA GLU A 77 -10.20 -11.86 10.98
C GLU A 77 -9.16 -11.09 11.83
N VAL A 78 -8.25 -10.38 11.21
CA VAL A 78 -7.27 -9.53 11.91
C VAL A 78 -7.99 -8.43 12.70
N ARG A 79 -8.96 -7.75 12.07
CA ARG A 79 -9.72 -6.66 12.70
C ARG A 79 -10.61 -7.11 13.85
N ALA A 80 -10.98 -8.38 13.88
CA ALA A 80 -11.73 -8.95 15.00
C ALA A 80 -10.88 -9.06 16.28
N GLN A 81 -9.55 -9.07 16.15
CA GLN A 81 -8.61 -9.28 17.25
C GLN A 81 -7.79 -8.02 17.56
N TRP A 82 -7.37 -7.26 16.55
CA TRP A 82 -6.46 -6.12 16.68
C TRP A 82 -6.95 -4.87 15.94
N GLN A 83 -6.40 -3.73 16.36
CA GLN A 83 -6.53 -2.48 15.60
C GLN A 83 -5.70 -2.57 14.31
N VAL A 84 -6.27 -2.11 13.20
CA VAL A 84 -5.63 -2.16 11.88
C VAL A 84 -5.50 -0.77 11.30
N LEU A 85 -4.32 -0.48 10.74
CA LEU A 85 -4.04 0.67 9.90
C LEU A 85 -3.51 0.20 8.54
N ILE A 86 -4.01 0.81 7.47
CA ILE A 86 -3.43 0.68 6.13
C ILE A 86 -2.53 1.89 5.90
N LEU A 87 -1.27 1.66 5.59
CA LEU A 87 -0.25 2.67 5.33
C LEU A 87 0.24 2.49 3.89
N SER A 88 -0.11 3.39 2.99
CA SER A 88 0.16 3.21 1.56
C SER A 88 0.66 4.49 0.90
N ASP A 89 1.56 4.35 -0.07
CA ASP A 89 2.04 5.45 -0.90
C ASP A 89 1.09 5.76 -2.09
N THR A 90 -0.14 5.25 -2.02
CA THR A 90 -1.24 5.58 -2.92
C THR A 90 -1.88 6.94 -2.55
N PHE A 91 -3.01 7.26 -3.18
CA PHE A 91 -3.73 8.52 -2.99
C PHE A 91 -5.17 8.28 -2.51
N TYR A 92 -5.72 9.19 -1.69
CA TYR A 92 -7.10 9.08 -1.22
C TYR A 92 -8.11 8.97 -2.35
N GLN A 93 -7.87 9.68 -3.47
CA GLN A 93 -8.73 9.65 -4.65
C GLN A 93 -8.76 8.28 -5.35
N PHE A 94 -7.72 7.46 -5.17
CA PHE A 94 -7.68 6.07 -5.61
C PHE A 94 -8.26 5.13 -4.55
N GLY A 95 -7.99 5.43 -3.28
CA GLY A 95 -8.27 4.56 -2.14
C GLY A 95 -9.76 4.33 -1.87
N GLU A 96 -10.66 5.26 -2.20
CA GLU A 96 -12.05 5.21 -1.74
C GLU A 96 -12.78 3.91 -2.13
N SER A 97 -12.69 3.52 -3.40
CA SER A 97 -13.37 2.31 -3.87
C SER A 97 -12.71 1.03 -3.35
N MET A 98 -11.38 1.02 -3.20
CA MET A 98 -10.63 -0.09 -2.61
C MET A 98 -10.99 -0.28 -1.14
N MET A 99 -11.02 0.82 -0.37
CA MET A 99 -11.42 0.78 1.04
C MET A 99 -12.86 0.33 1.24
N ALA A 100 -13.77 0.69 0.33
CA ALA A 100 -15.16 0.20 0.39
C ALA A 100 -15.22 -1.33 0.27
N LYS A 101 -14.43 -1.93 -0.62
CA LYS A 101 -14.35 -3.39 -0.81
C LYS A 101 -13.68 -4.10 0.37
N LEU A 102 -12.75 -3.45 1.06
CA LEU A 102 -12.06 -3.97 2.24
C LEU A 102 -12.81 -3.72 3.56
N GLY A 103 -14.05 -3.17 3.52
CA GLY A 103 -14.84 -2.89 4.72
C GLY A 103 -14.41 -1.64 5.47
N ARG A 104 -13.84 -0.66 4.75
CA ARG A 104 -13.45 0.67 5.23
C ARG A 104 -12.48 0.64 6.43
N PRO A 105 -11.32 -0.03 6.33
CA PRO A 105 -10.27 0.13 7.32
C PRO A 105 -9.74 1.56 7.31
N THR A 106 -9.05 1.97 8.37
CA THR A 106 -8.37 3.25 8.40
C THR A 106 -7.21 3.25 7.38
N LEU A 107 -7.19 4.25 6.48
CA LEU A 107 -6.16 4.44 5.47
C LEU A 107 -5.40 5.72 5.73
N TYR A 108 -4.07 5.66 5.75
CA TYR A 108 -3.17 6.81 5.64
C TYR A 108 -2.41 6.73 4.33
N CYS A 109 -2.59 7.73 3.49
CA CYS A 109 -1.94 7.84 2.19
C CYS A 109 -1.76 9.31 1.79
N HIS A 110 -1.52 9.59 0.53
CA HIS A 110 -1.26 10.91 -0.01
C HIS A 110 -2.50 11.51 -0.68
N ASP A 111 -2.39 12.73 -1.19
CA ASP A 111 -3.45 13.43 -1.91
C ASP A 111 -3.00 13.81 -3.33
N LEU A 112 -3.95 13.77 -4.28
CA LEU A 112 -3.77 14.32 -5.62
C LEU A 112 -4.34 15.73 -5.73
N GLU A 113 -3.66 16.57 -6.49
CA GLU A 113 -4.20 17.81 -6.97
C GLU A 113 -4.96 17.59 -8.27
N ILE A 114 -6.22 18.01 -8.32
CA ILE A 114 -7.11 17.75 -9.45
C ILE A 114 -7.74 19.06 -9.91
N ASP A 115 -7.60 19.37 -11.21
CA ASP A 115 -8.32 20.50 -11.78
C ASP A 115 -9.84 20.24 -11.78
N SER A 116 -10.59 21.15 -11.20
CA SER A 116 -12.03 20.98 -10.97
C SER A 116 -12.87 20.97 -12.24
N LYS A 117 -12.35 21.49 -13.36
CA LYS A 117 -13.07 21.61 -14.63
C LYS A 117 -12.68 20.47 -15.58
N SER A 118 -11.38 20.31 -15.83
CA SER A 118 -10.88 19.28 -16.74
C SER A 118 -10.84 17.90 -16.12
N ARG A 119 -10.85 17.81 -14.78
CA ARG A 119 -10.65 16.58 -14.03
C ARG A 119 -9.28 15.92 -14.24
N MET A 120 -8.34 16.67 -14.81
CA MET A 120 -6.95 16.23 -14.95
C MET A 120 -6.25 16.27 -13.59
N ILE A 121 -5.33 15.32 -13.38
CA ILE A 121 -4.42 15.34 -12.24
C ILE A 121 -3.32 16.35 -12.58
N THR A 122 -3.16 17.37 -11.74
CA THR A 122 -2.20 18.47 -11.96
C THR A 122 -1.00 18.41 -11.02
N GLY A 123 -1.06 17.56 -10.02
CA GLY A 123 0.02 17.39 -9.05
C GLY A 123 -0.33 16.39 -7.97
N TRP A 124 0.54 16.31 -6.99
CA TRP A 124 0.34 15.46 -5.80
C TRP A 124 0.92 16.15 -4.55
N ASN A 125 0.35 15.80 -3.40
CA ASN A 125 0.81 16.25 -2.10
C ASN A 125 1.23 15.05 -1.25
N ILE A 126 2.51 14.94 -0.96
CA ILE A 126 3.01 13.98 0.00
C ILE A 126 2.60 14.43 1.40
N ARG A 127 1.71 13.68 2.04
CA ARG A 127 1.20 14.00 3.38
C ARG A 127 2.31 14.07 4.42
N LEU A 128 3.26 13.14 4.33
CA LEU A 128 4.40 13.01 5.24
C LEU A 128 5.47 12.18 4.53
N GLU A 129 6.71 12.67 4.51
CA GLU A 129 7.84 11.88 4.02
C GLU A 129 8.06 10.65 4.89
N ASP A 130 8.41 9.51 4.26
CA ASP A 130 8.62 8.22 4.94
C ASP A 130 7.44 7.86 5.87
N GLN A 131 6.21 8.15 5.38
CA GLN A 131 5.00 8.13 6.20
C GLN A 131 4.75 6.78 6.88
N LYS A 132 5.12 5.67 6.23
CA LYS A 132 4.91 4.32 6.77
C LYS A 132 5.73 4.16 8.06
N ARG A 133 7.03 4.43 8.00
CA ARG A 133 7.93 4.36 9.17
C ARG A 133 7.53 5.36 10.25
N VAL A 134 7.34 6.64 9.87
CA VAL A 134 7.01 7.70 10.84
C VAL A 134 5.67 7.46 11.54
N THR A 135 4.70 6.84 10.85
CA THR A 135 3.43 6.45 11.50
C THR A 135 3.67 5.36 12.55
N VAL A 136 4.47 4.33 12.24
CA VAL A 136 4.81 3.27 13.21
C VAL A 136 5.59 3.84 14.40
N GLU A 137 6.57 4.70 14.16
CA GLU A 137 7.31 5.42 15.21
C GLU A 137 6.37 6.20 16.13
N GLY A 138 5.39 6.93 15.56
CA GLY A 138 4.37 7.65 16.30
C GLY A 138 3.48 6.75 17.16
N LEU A 139 3.05 5.60 16.64
CA LEU A 139 2.28 4.61 17.41
C LEU A 139 3.09 4.05 18.58
N ARG A 140 4.37 3.74 18.39
CA ARG A 140 5.28 3.29 19.44
C ARG A 140 5.49 4.36 20.51
N ALA A 141 5.63 5.62 20.09
CA ALA A 141 5.75 6.75 21.03
C ALA A 141 4.47 6.92 21.88
N MET A 142 3.32 6.44 21.41
CA MET A 142 2.08 6.36 22.18
C MET A 142 1.93 5.05 22.98
N ASN A 143 2.97 4.24 23.08
CA ASN A 143 3.03 2.95 23.78
C ASN A 143 2.13 1.86 23.18
N PHE A 144 1.86 1.89 21.86
CA PHE A 144 1.26 0.76 21.17
C PHE A 144 2.33 -0.27 20.80
N ASN A 145 2.03 -1.55 20.98
CA ASN A 145 2.73 -2.61 20.29
C ASN A 145 2.33 -2.58 18.82
N THR A 146 3.32 -2.66 17.92
CA THR A 146 3.13 -2.51 16.48
C THR A 146 3.69 -3.70 15.73
N LEU A 147 2.88 -4.26 14.83
CA LEU A 147 3.30 -5.22 13.82
C LEU A 147 3.14 -4.55 12.46
N ALA A 148 4.02 -4.83 11.53
CA ALA A 148 3.95 -4.28 10.18
C ALA A 148 4.08 -5.37 9.12
N VAL A 149 3.29 -5.25 8.06
CA VAL A 149 3.27 -6.20 6.92
C VAL A 149 3.43 -5.41 5.63
N GLY A 150 4.37 -5.82 4.79
CA GLY A 150 4.63 -5.23 3.48
C GLY A 150 5.18 -6.26 2.51
N ASP A 151 5.31 -5.91 1.23
CA ASP A 151 5.78 -6.82 0.18
C ASP A 151 7.05 -6.34 -0.52
N SER A 152 7.42 -5.09 -0.36
CA SER A 152 8.43 -4.48 -1.20
C SER A 152 9.41 -3.54 -0.46
N TYR A 153 10.35 -2.97 -1.20
CA TYR A 153 11.43 -2.13 -0.66
C TYR A 153 10.94 -0.93 0.15
N ASN A 154 9.87 -0.26 -0.29
CA ASN A 154 9.32 0.91 0.38
C ASN A 154 8.68 0.58 1.74
N ASP A 155 8.50 -0.71 2.06
CA ASP A 155 7.97 -1.16 3.36
C ASP A 155 9.06 -1.45 4.39
N THR A 156 10.29 -1.70 3.93
CA THR A 156 11.36 -2.21 4.80
C THR A 156 11.66 -1.31 6.00
N ASN A 157 11.57 0.02 5.83
CA ASN A 157 11.72 0.96 6.93
C ASN A 157 10.58 0.84 7.95
N MET A 158 9.34 0.67 7.48
CA MET A 158 8.17 0.42 8.34
C MET A 158 8.31 -0.90 9.11
N LEU A 159 8.74 -1.96 8.42
CA LEU A 159 8.97 -3.27 9.03
C LEU A 159 10.06 -3.20 10.11
N ALA A 160 11.18 -2.52 9.82
CA ALA A 160 12.28 -2.36 10.76
C ALA A 160 11.92 -1.49 11.97
N GLU A 161 11.05 -0.50 11.80
CA GLU A 161 10.59 0.37 12.88
C GLU A 161 9.57 -0.33 13.80
N SER A 162 8.82 -1.30 13.31
CA SER A 162 7.81 -2.01 14.11
C SER A 162 8.44 -2.96 15.14
N HIS A 163 7.66 -3.43 16.11
CA HIS A 163 8.10 -4.46 17.06
C HIS A 163 8.27 -5.83 16.36
N ALA A 164 7.46 -6.09 15.32
CA ALA A 164 7.62 -7.24 14.44
C ALA A 164 7.24 -6.85 13.01
N GLY A 165 8.16 -7.05 12.07
CA GLY A 165 7.96 -6.83 10.64
C GLY A 165 7.86 -8.16 9.90
N ILE A 166 6.92 -8.28 8.97
CA ILE A 166 6.64 -9.49 8.20
C ILE A 166 6.62 -9.14 6.70
N LEU A 167 7.32 -9.91 5.89
CA LEU A 167 7.29 -9.80 4.44
C LEU A 167 6.24 -10.77 3.86
N PHE A 168 5.30 -10.22 3.07
CA PHE A 168 4.25 -10.98 2.41
C PHE A 168 4.52 -11.04 0.91
N ARG A 169 4.81 -12.24 0.36
CA ARG A 169 5.11 -12.46 -1.07
C ARG A 169 6.17 -11.52 -1.65
N PRO A 170 7.28 -11.26 -0.95
CA PRO A 170 8.27 -10.32 -1.43
C PRO A 170 9.00 -10.82 -2.68
N PRO A 171 9.51 -9.94 -3.56
CA PRO A 171 10.40 -10.34 -4.63
C PRO A 171 11.77 -10.78 -4.09
N GLN A 172 12.49 -11.63 -4.86
CA GLN A 172 13.73 -12.27 -4.42
C GLN A 172 14.81 -11.28 -3.95
N ASN A 173 14.92 -10.13 -4.60
CA ASN A 173 15.90 -9.10 -4.21
C ASN A 173 15.63 -8.52 -2.80
N VAL A 174 14.37 -8.40 -2.39
CA VAL A 174 14.00 -7.98 -1.03
C VAL A 174 14.31 -9.08 -0.02
N ILE A 175 14.05 -10.35 -0.36
CA ILE A 175 14.43 -11.51 0.46
C ILE A 175 15.93 -11.53 0.73
N ASP A 176 16.74 -11.36 -0.31
CA ASP A 176 18.19 -11.45 -0.23
C ASP A 176 18.80 -10.31 0.62
N GLU A 177 18.20 -9.12 0.55
CA GLU A 177 18.71 -7.94 1.25
C GLU A 177 18.20 -7.81 2.70
N PHE A 178 17.00 -8.33 2.98
CA PHE A 178 16.36 -8.23 4.29
C PHE A 178 16.02 -9.59 4.92
N PRO A 179 17.01 -10.48 5.09
CA PRO A 179 16.80 -11.85 5.60
C PRO A 179 16.34 -11.91 7.07
N GLN A 180 16.33 -10.78 7.77
CA GLN A 180 15.88 -10.68 9.16
C GLN A 180 14.35 -10.74 9.32
N PHE A 181 13.59 -10.47 8.25
CA PHE A 181 12.13 -10.51 8.33
C PHE A 181 11.61 -11.92 7.94
N PRO A 182 10.65 -12.47 8.69
CA PRO A 182 9.95 -13.68 8.28
C PRO A 182 9.20 -13.44 6.96
N ILE A 183 9.17 -14.46 6.12
CA ILE A 183 8.55 -14.44 4.80
C ILE A 183 7.37 -15.38 4.81
N VAL A 184 6.22 -14.90 4.34
CA VAL A 184 4.99 -15.68 4.22
C VAL A 184 4.35 -15.50 2.85
N GLU A 185 3.74 -16.57 2.32
CA GLU A 185 3.25 -16.62 0.94
C GLU A 185 1.71 -16.66 0.84
N ASP A 186 1.04 -16.85 1.96
CA ASP A 186 -0.43 -16.89 2.00
C ASP A 186 -0.98 -16.29 3.30
N TYR A 187 -2.27 -15.99 3.32
CA TYR A 187 -2.91 -15.34 4.46
C TYR A 187 -3.04 -16.22 5.70
N ALA A 188 -3.06 -17.55 5.54
CA ALA A 188 -3.09 -18.45 6.69
C ALA A 188 -1.74 -18.45 7.42
N ALA A 189 -0.63 -18.47 6.67
CA ALA A 189 0.72 -18.32 7.23
C ALA A 189 0.92 -16.91 7.81
N LEU A 190 0.39 -15.86 7.15
CA LEU A 190 0.46 -14.48 7.64
C LEU A 190 -0.29 -14.32 8.97
N MET A 191 -1.49 -14.92 9.10
CA MET A 191 -2.24 -14.89 10.35
C MET A 191 -1.46 -15.56 11.48
N ALA A 192 -0.92 -16.76 11.23
CA ALA A 192 -0.13 -17.49 12.23
C ALA A 192 1.10 -16.71 12.69
N GLU A 193 1.77 -16.00 11.77
CA GLU A 193 2.94 -15.17 12.11
C GLU A 193 2.54 -13.92 12.92
N ILE A 194 1.41 -13.28 12.59
CA ILE A 194 0.85 -12.17 13.37
C ILE A 194 0.48 -12.62 14.79
N GLU A 195 -0.19 -13.79 14.93
CA GLU A 195 -0.57 -14.34 16.24
C GLU A 195 0.67 -14.67 17.09
N ALA A 196 1.70 -15.27 16.49
CA ALA A 196 2.95 -15.59 17.18
C ALA A 196 3.64 -14.29 17.66
N ALA A 197 3.78 -13.30 16.78
CA ALA A 197 4.39 -12.02 17.13
C ALA A 197 3.59 -11.26 18.20
N ALA A 198 2.26 -11.28 18.14
CA ALA A 198 1.41 -10.66 19.16
C ALA A 198 1.57 -11.35 20.52
N ALA A 199 1.61 -12.68 20.55
CA ALA A 199 1.85 -13.45 21.79
C ALA A 199 3.21 -13.13 22.42
N ASP A 200 4.27 -12.97 21.62
CA ASP A 200 5.59 -12.58 22.09
C ASP A 200 5.61 -11.17 22.70
N LEU A 201 4.72 -10.30 22.26
CA LEU A 201 4.53 -8.93 22.79
C LEU A 201 3.56 -8.88 23.99
N GLY A 202 2.96 -10.01 24.38
CA GLY A 202 2.09 -10.14 25.54
C GLY A 202 0.65 -9.68 25.30
N GLU A 203 0.19 -9.76 24.04
CA GLU A 203 -1.19 -9.44 23.63
C GLU A 203 -2.04 -10.69 23.37
#